data_81780df3c668856d9f80d7280655b0f9
#
_entry.id   81780df3c668856d9f80d7280655b0f9
#
_cell.length_a   1.000
_cell.length_b   1.000
_cell.length_c   1.000
_cell.angle_alpha   90.00
_cell.angle_beta   90.00
_cell.angle_gamma   90.00
#
_symmetry.space_group_name_H-M   'P 1'
#
loop_
_entity.id
_entity.type
_entity.pdbx_description
1 polymer ?
#
loop_
_entity_poly.entity_id
_entity_poly.type
_entity_poly.pdbx_seq_one_letter_code
_entity_poly.pdbx_strand_id
1 'polypeptide(L)'
;MLRIAICDDNPLHLDHTASVAGRELCSYLPDIDLFPDAASLLRRLDEAAYAPDIAVLDIEMDGKNGIELARELNRLRPNCRVIFLTGYIDHAPEVYEAEHVWLVLKSRMDEHMGAALRKALAAVAPDSAGMHGITLKGKGASRFLPLGDILYLSRVGRKAQIVTNSGSYYSSSRPSDLIPDDLSSCFVRCHQGYWVNLNRITAIDKDVFILSDCSRIPISRTCRTEARSRFFERYHL
;
A
#
# COMPACT_ATOMS: atom_id res chain seq x y z
N MET A 1 -7.46 7.17 -9.77
CA MET A 1 -7.37 6.30 -8.58
C MET A 1 -6.53 5.09 -9.00
N LEU A 2 -5.47 4.79 -8.29
CA LEU A 2 -4.55 3.68 -8.63
C LEU A 2 -5.25 2.35 -8.37
N ARG A 3 -5.36 1.50 -9.41
CA ARG A 3 -5.98 0.18 -9.29
C ARG A 3 -4.94 -0.92 -9.47
N ILE A 4 -4.95 -1.88 -8.54
CA ILE A 4 -4.01 -3.01 -8.51
C ILE A 4 -4.81 -4.31 -8.55
N ALA A 5 -4.49 -5.18 -9.51
CA ALA A 5 -4.98 -6.56 -9.53
C ALA A 5 -3.90 -7.49 -8.97
N ILE A 6 -4.27 -8.38 -8.06
CA ILE A 6 -3.37 -9.41 -7.52
C ILE A 6 -4.00 -10.77 -7.80
N CYS A 7 -3.27 -11.66 -8.44
CA CYS A 7 -3.74 -12.99 -8.78
C CYS A 7 -2.76 -14.06 -8.28
N ASP A 8 -3.24 -14.92 -7.38
CA ASP A 8 -2.49 -16.05 -6.78
C ASP A 8 -3.53 -17.06 -6.27
N ASP A 9 -3.35 -18.34 -6.47
CA ASP A 9 -4.29 -19.39 -6.03
C ASP A 9 -4.18 -19.70 -4.53
N ASN A 10 -3.13 -19.21 -3.87
CA ASN A 10 -2.96 -19.34 -2.43
C ASN A 10 -3.49 -18.08 -1.71
N PRO A 11 -4.57 -18.19 -0.90
CA PRO A 11 -5.15 -17.06 -0.21
C PRO A 11 -4.19 -16.35 0.76
N LEU A 12 -3.24 -17.07 1.36
CA LEU A 12 -2.24 -16.46 2.23
C LEU A 12 -1.27 -15.58 1.46
N HIS A 13 -0.92 -15.98 0.22
CA HIS A 13 -0.08 -15.14 -0.65
C HIS A 13 -0.86 -13.92 -1.16
N LEU A 14 -2.15 -14.06 -1.51
CA LEU A 14 -3.02 -12.94 -1.87
C LEU A 14 -3.04 -11.88 -0.77
N ASP A 15 -3.36 -12.27 0.45
CA ASP A 15 -3.47 -11.37 1.59
C ASP A 15 -2.13 -10.70 1.93
N HIS A 16 -1.04 -11.48 1.90
CA HIS A 16 0.30 -10.94 2.14
C HIS A 16 0.70 -9.92 1.08
N THR A 17 0.53 -10.25 -0.20
CA THR A 17 0.85 -9.36 -1.33
C THR A 17 0.02 -8.08 -1.26
N ALA A 18 -1.28 -8.19 -0.94
CA ALA A 18 -2.18 -7.04 -0.77
C ALA A 18 -1.73 -6.14 0.39
N SER A 19 -1.35 -6.74 1.52
CA SER A 19 -0.83 -6.01 2.69
C SER A 19 0.43 -5.23 2.33
N VAL A 20 1.39 -5.86 1.64
CA VAL A 20 2.63 -5.21 1.19
C VAL A 20 2.31 -4.08 0.20
N ALA A 21 1.47 -4.33 -0.80
CA ALA A 21 1.09 -3.33 -1.79
C ALA A 21 0.38 -2.12 -1.14
N GLY A 22 -0.58 -2.38 -0.25
CA GLY A 22 -1.30 -1.34 0.48
C GLY A 22 -0.38 -0.48 1.36
N ARG A 23 0.63 -1.07 1.98
CA ARG A 23 1.64 -0.37 2.79
C ARG A 23 2.58 0.47 1.92
N GLU A 24 3.14 -0.12 0.87
CA GLU A 24 4.14 0.53 0.01
C GLU A 24 3.54 1.66 -0.83
N LEU A 25 2.29 1.50 -1.27
CA LEU A 25 1.59 2.46 -2.12
C LEU A 25 0.51 3.27 -1.38
N CYS A 26 0.57 3.31 -0.03
CA CYS A 26 -0.46 3.96 0.78
C CYS A 26 -0.70 5.45 0.45
N SER A 27 0.32 6.16 -0.06
CA SER A 27 0.17 7.55 -0.51
C SER A 27 -0.74 7.71 -1.73
N TYR A 28 -1.05 6.63 -2.42
CA TYR A 28 -1.89 6.62 -3.63
C TYR A 28 -3.28 6.07 -3.36
N LEU A 29 -3.55 5.60 -2.13
CA LEU A 29 -4.81 4.95 -1.71
C LEU A 29 -5.27 3.92 -2.74
N PRO A 30 -4.48 2.87 -3.01
CA PRO A 30 -4.77 1.95 -4.09
C PRO A 30 -6.07 1.18 -3.86
N ASP A 31 -6.84 1.00 -4.92
CA ASP A 31 -7.93 0.04 -5.01
C ASP A 31 -7.33 -1.32 -5.37
N ILE A 32 -7.38 -2.29 -4.45
CA ILE A 32 -6.71 -3.60 -4.61
C ILE A 32 -7.77 -4.68 -4.78
N ASP A 33 -7.81 -5.27 -5.96
CA ASP A 33 -8.68 -6.38 -6.30
C ASP A 33 -7.92 -7.71 -6.23
N LEU A 34 -8.46 -8.71 -5.52
CA LEU A 34 -7.85 -10.02 -5.32
C LEU A 34 -8.56 -11.07 -6.18
N PHE A 35 -7.76 -11.89 -6.86
CA PHE A 35 -8.24 -12.94 -7.76
C PHE A 35 -7.61 -14.27 -7.39
N PRO A 36 -8.41 -15.28 -7.00
CA PRO A 36 -7.89 -16.59 -6.60
C PRO A 36 -7.48 -17.47 -7.79
N ASP A 37 -7.76 -17.03 -9.03
CA ASP A 37 -7.43 -17.76 -10.24
C ASP A 37 -7.41 -16.84 -11.46
N ALA A 38 -6.73 -17.30 -12.53
CA ALA A 38 -6.62 -16.58 -13.79
C ALA A 38 -7.99 -16.33 -14.45
N ALA A 39 -8.94 -17.26 -14.31
CA ALA A 39 -10.25 -17.16 -14.96
C ALA A 39 -11.10 -16.04 -14.34
N SER A 40 -10.99 -15.82 -13.04
CA SER A 40 -11.69 -14.74 -12.34
C SER A 40 -11.15 -13.36 -12.76
N LEU A 41 -9.84 -13.21 -12.90
CA LEU A 41 -9.24 -11.98 -13.42
C LEU A 41 -9.63 -11.75 -14.87
N LEU A 42 -9.56 -12.75 -15.73
CA LEU A 42 -9.96 -12.62 -17.14
C LEU A 42 -11.42 -12.20 -17.29
N ARG A 43 -12.34 -12.83 -16.57
CA ARG A 43 -13.75 -12.41 -16.54
C ARG A 43 -13.92 -10.95 -16.13
N ARG A 44 -13.14 -10.49 -15.15
CA ARG A 44 -13.17 -9.10 -14.71
C ARG A 44 -12.64 -8.15 -15.79
N LEU A 45 -11.62 -8.58 -16.53
CA LEU A 45 -11.06 -7.83 -17.67
C LEU A 45 -12.02 -7.71 -18.86
N ASP A 46 -13.01 -8.62 -19.01
CA ASP A 46 -14.06 -8.51 -20.04
C ASP A 46 -14.98 -7.30 -19.78
N GLU A 47 -15.04 -6.81 -18.54
CA GLU A 47 -15.74 -5.57 -18.24
C GLU A 47 -14.92 -4.38 -18.75
N ALA A 48 -15.47 -3.65 -19.73
CA ALA A 48 -14.77 -2.53 -20.38
C ALA A 48 -14.28 -1.44 -19.42
N ALA A 49 -14.97 -1.25 -18.29
CA ALA A 49 -14.61 -0.28 -17.26
C ALA A 49 -13.50 -0.75 -16.32
N TYR A 50 -13.14 -2.03 -16.33
CA TYR A 50 -12.09 -2.56 -15.47
C TYR A 50 -10.73 -2.49 -16.17
N ALA A 51 -9.86 -1.63 -15.67
CA ALA A 51 -8.51 -1.44 -16.18
C ALA A 51 -7.55 -1.26 -14.99
N PRO A 52 -6.84 -2.31 -14.57
CA PRO A 52 -5.82 -2.19 -13.53
C PRO A 52 -4.60 -1.45 -14.08
N ASP A 53 -3.99 -0.60 -13.24
CA ASP A 53 -2.75 0.10 -13.54
C ASP A 53 -1.53 -0.81 -13.32
N ILE A 54 -1.62 -1.68 -12.30
CA ILE A 54 -0.58 -2.65 -11.94
C ILE A 54 -1.26 -4.01 -11.73
N ALA A 55 -0.63 -5.07 -12.23
CA ALA A 55 -1.01 -6.44 -11.93
C ALA A 55 0.17 -7.19 -11.29
N VAL A 56 -0.07 -7.85 -10.17
CA VAL A 56 0.86 -8.78 -9.54
C VAL A 56 0.32 -10.18 -9.77
N LEU A 57 1.06 -11.00 -10.51
CA LEU A 57 0.60 -12.30 -10.99
C LEU A 57 1.54 -13.40 -10.50
N ASP A 58 0.98 -14.38 -9.81
CA ASP A 58 1.71 -15.64 -9.60
C ASP A 58 1.94 -16.34 -10.95
N ILE A 59 3.11 -16.91 -11.12
CA ILE A 59 3.42 -17.70 -12.32
C ILE A 59 2.79 -19.08 -12.22
N GLU A 60 2.84 -19.70 -11.05
CA GLU A 60 2.35 -21.06 -10.82
C GLU A 60 0.99 -21.03 -10.16
N MET A 61 -0.05 -21.20 -10.95
CA MET A 61 -1.43 -21.32 -10.47
C MET A 61 -2.08 -22.58 -11.04
N ASP A 62 -2.99 -23.18 -10.30
CA ASP A 62 -3.77 -24.32 -10.78
C ASP A 62 -4.55 -23.97 -12.06
N GLY A 63 -4.24 -24.68 -13.16
CA GLY A 63 -4.99 -24.64 -14.41
C GLY A 63 -4.57 -23.63 -15.47
N LYS A 64 -3.93 -22.51 -15.15
CA LYS A 64 -3.33 -21.56 -16.11
C LYS A 64 -2.03 -20.98 -15.59
N ASN A 65 -1.02 -20.97 -16.45
CA ASN A 65 0.25 -20.31 -16.18
C ASN A 65 0.06 -18.78 -16.14
N GLY A 66 0.58 -18.12 -15.10
CA GLY A 66 0.52 -16.67 -14.96
C GLY A 66 1.18 -15.90 -16.11
N ILE A 67 2.09 -16.51 -16.85
CA ILE A 67 2.72 -15.92 -18.03
C ILE A 67 1.70 -15.82 -19.18
N GLU A 68 0.87 -16.86 -19.38
CA GLU A 68 -0.22 -16.82 -20.36
C GLU A 68 -1.25 -15.75 -19.99
N LEU A 69 -1.57 -15.64 -18.69
CA LEU A 69 -2.44 -14.59 -18.17
C LEU A 69 -1.86 -13.21 -18.45
N ALA A 70 -0.55 -13.02 -18.23
CA ALA A 70 0.13 -11.74 -18.49
C ALA A 70 0.10 -11.36 -19.97
N ARG A 71 0.29 -12.31 -20.88
CA ARG A 71 0.16 -12.07 -22.35
C ARG A 71 -1.25 -11.58 -22.70
N GLU A 72 -2.26 -12.22 -22.15
CA GLU A 72 -3.65 -11.82 -22.40
C GLU A 72 -3.95 -10.45 -21.81
N LEU A 73 -3.45 -10.17 -20.58
CA LEU A 73 -3.54 -8.86 -19.94
C LEU A 73 -2.84 -7.77 -20.78
N ASN A 74 -1.63 -8.02 -21.25
CA ASN A 74 -0.88 -7.09 -22.11
C ASN A 74 -1.65 -6.76 -23.40
N ARG A 75 -2.35 -7.75 -23.98
CA ARG A 75 -3.19 -7.56 -25.16
C ARG A 75 -4.45 -6.73 -24.87
N LEU A 76 -5.13 -7.01 -23.75
CA LEU A 76 -6.39 -6.35 -23.37
C LEU A 76 -6.18 -4.98 -22.72
N ARG A 77 -5.10 -4.82 -21.97
CA ARG A 77 -4.77 -3.63 -21.17
C ARG A 77 -3.28 -3.28 -21.29
N PRO A 78 -2.81 -2.76 -22.44
CA PRO A 78 -1.38 -2.53 -22.74
C PRO A 78 -0.72 -1.50 -21.78
N ASN A 79 -1.52 -0.70 -21.09
CA ASN A 79 -1.02 0.25 -20.10
C ASN A 79 -0.84 -0.37 -18.71
N CYS A 80 -1.34 -1.58 -18.46
CA CYS A 80 -1.16 -2.28 -17.19
C CYS A 80 0.30 -2.74 -17.02
N ARG A 81 0.88 -2.48 -15.87
CA ARG A 81 2.27 -2.88 -15.55
C ARG A 81 2.27 -4.19 -14.79
N VAL A 82 2.85 -5.20 -15.36
CA VAL A 82 2.88 -6.56 -14.80
C VAL A 82 4.11 -6.74 -13.91
N ILE A 83 3.90 -7.29 -12.72
CA ILE A 83 4.93 -7.81 -11.82
C ILE A 83 4.65 -9.30 -11.66
N PHE A 84 5.63 -10.13 -11.95
CA PHE A 84 5.53 -11.55 -11.66
C PHE A 84 5.95 -11.86 -10.23
N LEU A 85 5.23 -12.78 -9.60
CA LEU A 85 5.56 -13.36 -8.32
C LEU A 85 5.73 -14.87 -8.52
N THR A 86 6.80 -15.48 -8.02
CA THR A 86 7.05 -16.91 -8.22
C THR A 86 7.75 -17.53 -7.03
N GLY A 87 7.45 -18.80 -6.77
CA GLY A 87 8.22 -19.65 -5.83
C GLY A 87 9.55 -20.14 -6.40
N TYR A 88 9.69 -20.19 -7.73
CA TYR A 88 10.80 -20.88 -8.40
C TYR A 88 11.51 -20.01 -9.42
N ILE A 89 12.83 -20.08 -9.42
CA ILE A 89 13.70 -19.32 -10.34
C ILE A 89 13.73 -19.92 -11.75
N ASP A 90 13.35 -21.19 -11.90
CA ASP A 90 13.47 -21.94 -13.15
C ASP A 90 12.57 -21.39 -14.27
N HIS A 91 11.53 -20.63 -13.94
CA HIS A 91 10.66 -19.95 -14.90
C HIS A 91 11.23 -18.62 -15.44
N ALA A 92 12.39 -18.20 -14.98
CA ALA A 92 12.99 -16.93 -15.40
C ALA A 92 13.16 -16.77 -16.93
N PRO A 93 13.44 -17.80 -17.74
CA PRO A 93 13.45 -17.66 -19.21
C PRO A 93 12.07 -17.39 -19.82
N GLU A 94 11.02 -18.00 -19.29
CA GLU A 94 9.67 -17.96 -19.84
C GLU A 94 8.98 -16.60 -19.59
N VAL A 95 9.36 -15.88 -18.53
CA VAL A 95 8.76 -14.56 -18.21
C VAL A 95 9.01 -13.52 -19.30
N TYR A 96 10.08 -13.68 -20.10
CA TYR A 96 10.37 -12.79 -21.23
C TYR A 96 9.38 -12.92 -22.39
N GLU A 97 8.49 -13.90 -22.34
CA GLU A 97 7.42 -14.06 -23.35
C GLU A 97 6.25 -13.08 -23.12
N ALA A 98 6.18 -12.40 -21.98
CA ALA A 98 5.20 -11.37 -21.68
C ALA A 98 5.89 -10.07 -21.25
N GLU A 99 5.29 -8.92 -21.60
CA GLU A 99 5.79 -7.63 -21.10
C GLU A 99 5.56 -7.53 -19.59
N HIS A 100 6.63 -7.33 -18.87
CA HIS A 100 6.61 -7.16 -17.41
C HIS A 100 7.64 -6.14 -16.94
N VAL A 101 7.44 -5.62 -15.72
CA VAL A 101 8.32 -4.62 -15.11
C VAL A 101 9.35 -5.27 -14.19
N TRP A 102 8.94 -6.34 -13.50
CA TRP A 102 9.77 -7.00 -12.50
C TRP A 102 9.34 -8.45 -12.26
N LEU A 103 10.31 -9.25 -11.80
CA LEU A 103 10.09 -10.60 -11.26
C LEU A 103 10.50 -10.60 -9.79
N VAL A 104 9.60 -11.02 -8.91
CA VAL A 104 9.83 -11.13 -7.46
C VAL A 104 9.74 -12.60 -7.05
N LEU A 105 10.72 -13.07 -6.27
CA LEU A 105 10.64 -14.38 -5.63
C LEU A 105 9.76 -14.31 -4.37
N LYS A 106 8.82 -15.24 -4.21
CA LYS A 106 7.94 -15.33 -3.02
C LYS A 106 8.75 -15.37 -1.71
N SER A 107 9.87 -16.07 -1.70
CA SER A 107 10.78 -16.16 -0.54
C SER A 107 11.45 -14.82 -0.17
N ARG A 108 11.44 -13.83 -1.07
CA ARG A 108 12.04 -12.50 -0.88
C ARG A 108 11.05 -11.37 -1.12
N MET A 109 9.76 -11.66 -0.97
CA MET A 109 8.68 -10.69 -1.23
C MET A 109 8.84 -9.43 -0.40
N ASP A 110 9.08 -9.54 0.91
CA ASP A 110 9.20 -8.39 1.80
C ASP A 110 10.38 -7.46 1.45
N GLU A 111 11.43 -8.02 0.84
CA GLU A 111 12.62 -7.26 0.45
C GLU A 111 12.43 -6.54 -0.90
N HIS A 112 11.78 -7.19 -1.87
CA HIS A 112 11.80 -6.75 -3.27
C HIS A 112 10.48 -6.21 -3.79
N MET A 113 9.34 -6.60 -3.22
CA MET A 113 8.02 -6.17 -3.72
C MET A 113 7.86 -4.65 -3.68
N GLY A 114 8.32 -3.98 -2.62
CA GLY A 114 8.26 -2.53 -2.54
C GLY A 114 9.03 -1.84 -3.68
N ALA A 115 10.21 -2.35 -4.05
CA ALA A 115 10.98 -1.82 -5.18
C ALA A 115 10.30 -2.08 -6.52
N ALA A 116 9.72 -3.27 -6.70
CA ALA A 116 8.97 -3.64 -7.90
C ALA A 116 7.74 -2.75 -8.09
N LEU A 117 6.95 -2.55 -7.02
CA LEU A 117 5.77 -1.68 -7.04
C LEU A 117 6.12 -0.22 -7.36
N ARG A 118 7.18 0.33 -6.76
CA ARG A 118 7.64 1.69 -7.08
C ARG A 118 8.09 1.83 -8.55
N LYS A 119 8.75 0.81 -9.10
CA LYS A 119 9.15 0.80 -10.51
C LYS A 119 7.93 0.70 -11.44
N ALA A 120 6.97 -0.16 -11.12
CA ALA A 120 5.71 -0.26 -11.87
C ALA A 120 4.95 1.07 -11.84
N LEU A 121 4.82 1.69 -10.65
CA LEU A 121 4.15 2.98 -10.49
C LEU A 121 4.81 4.09 -11.30
N ALA A 122 6.15 4.13 -11.36
CA ALA A 122 6.87 5.11 -12.18
C ALA A 122 6.61 4.97 -13.68
N ALA A 123 6.17 3.78 -14.12
CA ALA A 123 5.82 3.48 -15.50
C ALA A 123 4.30 3.64 -15.78
N VAL A 124 3.47 3.87 -14.76
CA VAL A 124 2.04 4.20 -14.90
C VAL A 124 1.90 5.66 -15.34
N ALA A 125 0.93 5.97 -16.18
CA ALA A 125 0.69 7.33 -16.65
C ALA A 125 0.40 8.29 -15.47
N PRO A 126 0.92 9.55 -15.50
CA PRO A 126 0.83 10.49 -14.37
C PRO A 126 -0.60 10.82 -13.91
N ASP A 127 -1.58 10.69 -14.79
CA ASP A 127 -2.99 11.03 -14.51
C ASP A 127 -3.74 9.96 -13.71
N SER A 128 -3.20 8.76 -13.58
CA SER A 128 -3.89 7.63 -12.93
C SER A 128 -3.70 7.60 -11.40
N ALA A 129 -2.62 8.17 -10.89
CA ALA A 129 -2.23 8.02 -9.49
C ALA A 129 -1.96 9.37 -8.81
N GLY A 130 -3.00 10.00 -8.25
CA GLY A 130 -2.85 11.16 -7.38
C GLY A 130 -2.18 10.78 -6.06
N MET A 131 -1.08 11.44 -5.70
CA MET A 131 -0.42 11.23 -4.41
C MET A 131 -1.19 11.94 -3.29
N HIS A 132 -1.55 11.22 -2.24
CA HIS A 132 -2.23 11.74 -1.06
C HIS A 132 -1.24 12.10 0.06
N GLY A 133 -1.56 13.10 0.84
CA GLY A 133 -0.71 13.56 1.94
C GLY A 133 -1.24 14.80 2.64
N ILE A 134 -0.44 15.32 3.56
CA ILE A 134 -0.76 16.52 4.34
C ILE A 134 -0.01 17.73 3.77
N THR A 135 -0.74 18.80 3.46
CA THR A 135 -0.13 20.06 3.04
C THR A 135 -0.01 21.01 4.23
N LEU A 136 1.21 21.34 4.62
CA LEU A 136 1.50 22.34 5.63
C LEU A 136 1.61 23.70 4.95
N LYS A 137 0.72 24.63 5.34
CA LYS A 137 0.75 26.02 4.89
C LYS A 137 1.67 26.84 5.81
N GLY A 138 2.74 27.43 5.25
CA GLY A 138 3.67 28.31 5.95
C GLY A 138 3.59 29.75 5.43
N LYS A 139 4.26 30.70 6.11
CA LYS A 139 4.40 32.08 5.64
C LYS A 139 5.34 32.08 4.42
N GLY A 140 4.76 32.10 3.21
CA GLY A 140 5.51 32.22 1.94
C GLY A 140 5.88 30.90 1.25
N ALA A 141 5.64 29.74 1.87
CA ALA A 141 5.82 28.44 1.22
C ALA A 141 4.84 27.41 1.78
N SER A 142 4.34 26.54 0.91
CA SER A 142 3.59 25.34 1.32
C SER A 142 4.48 24.10 1.14
N ARG A 143 4.38 23.15 2.06
CA ARG A 143 5.11 21.88 2.00
C ARG A 143 4.11 20.73 1.97
N PHE A 144 4.21 19.89 0.97
CA PHE A 144 3.47 18.65 0.89
C PHE A 144 4.27 17.52 1.55
N LEU A 145 3.60 16.77 2.43
CA LEU A 145 4.13 15.59 3.12
C LEU A 145 3.34 14.37 2.65
N PRO A 146 3.94 13.49 1.84
CA PRO A 146 3.26 12.27 1.37
C PRO A 146 2.80 11.39 2.52
N LEU A 147 1.61 10.80 2.43
CA LEU A 147 1.06 9.91 3.44
C LEU A 147 2.02 8.77 3.79
N GLY A 148 2.71 8.22 2.77
CA GLY A 148 3.70 7.17 2.94
C GLY A 148 4.91 7.56 3.79
N ASP A 149 5.23 8.85 3.92
CA ASP A 149 6.34 9.31 4.75
C ASP A 149 5.92 9.61 6.19
N ILE A 150 4.63 9.86 6.43
CA ILE A 150 4.13 10.24 7.75
C ILE A 150 4.03 9.02 8.66
N LEU A 151 4.70 9.08 9.80
CA LEU A 151 4.64 8.06 10.85
C LEU A 151 3.47 8.33 11.82
N TYR A 152 3.44 9.52 12.37
CA TYR A 152 2.38 9.95 13.29
C TYR A 152 2.32 11.47 13.41
N LEU A 153 1.20 11.95 13.92
CA LEU A 153 1.04 13.33 14.40
C LEU A 153 0.97 13.33 15.92
N SER A 154 1.62 14.30 16.54
CA SER A 154 1.56 14.50 17.98
C SER A 154 1.23 15.93 18.35
N ARG A 155 0.70 16.12 19.57
CA ARG A 155 0.49 17.44 20.15
C ARG A 155 1.66 17.81 21.03
N VAL A 156 2.36 18.90 20.69
CA VAL A 156 3.45 19.47 21.47
C VAL A 156 3.04 20.88 21.90
N GLY A 157 2.57 21.01 23.13
CA GLY A 157 2.01 22.26 23.64
C GLY A 157 0.76 22.68 22.87
N ARG A 158 0.84 23.83 22.17
CA ARG A 158 -0.25 24.37 21.32
C ARG A 158 -0.08 24.03 19.83
N LYS A 159 1.01 23.34 19.45
CA LYS A 159 1.34 23.02 18.07
C LYS A 159 1.12 21.53 17.80
N ALA A 160 0.83 21.21 16.53
CA ALA A 160 0.99 19.85 16.06
C ALA A 160 2.42 19.63 15.58
N GLN A 161 2.97 18.48 15.89
CA GLN A 161 4.19 17.94 15.31
C GLN A 161 3.80 16.81 14.37
N ILE A 162 4.29 16.83 13.15
CA ILE A 162 4.15 15.76 12.17
C ILE A 162 5.51 15.09 12.06
N VAL A 163 5.59 13.82 12.44
CA VAL A 163 6.82 13.02 12.38
C VAL A 163 6.79 12.17 11.13
N THR A 164 7.86 12.25 10.35
CA THR A 164 8.05 11.54 9.08
C THR A 164 9.36 10.77 9.09
N ASN A 165 9.56 9.91 8.09
CA ASN A 165 10.82 9.18 7.88
C ASN A 165 12.03 10.12 7.72
N SER A 166 11.82 11.35 7.24
CA SER A 166 12.89 12.32 6.95
C SER A 166 13.05 13.41 8.02
N GLY A 167 12.20 13.41 9.07
CA GLY A 167 12.28 14.39 10.16
C GLY A 167 10.92 14.86 10.66
N SER A 168 10.93 15.92 11.46
CA SER A 168 9.72 16.46 12.11
C SER A 168 9.38 17.85 11.59
N TYR A 169 8.08 18.08 11.40
CA TYR A 169 7.51 19.36 10.98
C TYR A 169 6.50 19.85 12.00
N TYR A 170 6.30 21.17 12.08
CA TYR A 170 5.41 21.76 13.06
C TYR A 170 4.34 22.63 12.39
N SER A 171 3.13 22.60 12.95
CA SER A 171 2.01 23.45 12.53
C SER A 171 1.34 24.06 13.74
N SER A 172 0.76 25.25 13.59
CA SER A 172 -0.08 25.89 14.59
C SER A 172 -1.49 25.29 14.69
N SER A 173 -1.91 24.49 13.69
CA SER A 173 -3.18 23.77 13.68
C SER A 173 -3.18 22.62 14.67
N ARG A 174 -4.38 22.09 15.01
CA ARG A 174 -4.48 20.85 15.80
C ARG A 174 -4.12 19.65 14.92
N PRO A 175 -3.62 18.54 15.47
CA PRO A 175 -3.34 17.33 14.68
C PRO A 175 -4.57 16.83 13.91
N SER A 176 -5.77 16.84 14.52
CA SER A 176 -7.02 16.46 13.85
C SER A 176 -7.36 17.31 12.63
N ASP A 177 -7.05 18.59 12.67
CA ASP A 177 -7.41 19.57 11.64
C ASP A 177 -6.42 19.52 10.45
N LEU A 178 -5.30 18.82 10.63
CA LEU A 178 -4.29 18.62 9.58
C LEU A 178 -4.53 17.38 8.74
N ILE A 179 -5.29 16.43 9.26
CA ILE A 179 -5.63 15.20 8.56
C ILE A 179 -6.81 15.48 7.63
N PRO A 180 -6.63 15.43 6.30
CA PRO A 180 -7.74 15.58 5.36
C PRO A 180 -8.81 14.50 5.55
N ASP A 181 -10.06 14.79 5.20
CA ASP A 181 -11.17 13.86 5.41
C ASP A 181 -10.98 12.53 4.66
N ASP A 182 -10.45 12.59 3.44
CA ASP A 182 -10.10 11.41 2.62
C ASP A 182 -8.99 10.54 3.22
N LEU A 183 -8.19 11.11 4.13
CA LEU A 183 -7.13 10.38 4.85
C LEU A 183 -7.51 9.98 6.28
N SER A 184 -8.71 10.32 6.73
CA SER A 184 -9.17 10.04 8.10
C SER A 184 -9.14 8.54 8.42
N SER A 185 -9.42 7.68 7.42
CA SER A 185 -9.33 6.22 7.53
C SER A 185 -7.89 5.70 7.69
N CYS A 186 -6.89 6.46 7.29
CA CYS A 186 -5.48 6.07 7.39
C CYS A 186 -4.86 6.36 8.76
N PHE A 187 -5.53 7.16 9.60
CA PHE A 187 -5.01 7.54 10.91
C PHE A 187 -5.91 7.03 12.02
N VAL A 188 -5.31 6.61 13.12
CA VAL A 188 -6.02 6.27 14.35
C VAL A 188 -5.54 7.14 15.51
N ARG A 189 -6.50 7.68 16.26
CA ARG A 189 -6.21 8.36 17.52
C ARG A 189 -6.01 7.31 18.61
N CYS A 190 -4.77 7.07 19.01
CA CYS A 190 -4.44 6.08 20.04
C CYS A 190 -4.22 6.70 21.45
N HIS A 191 -4.06 8.01 21.52
CA HIS A 191 -3.87 8.76 22.77
C HIS A 191 -4.40 10.19 22.62
N GLN A 192 -4.64 10.90 23.73
CA GLN A 192 -5.09 12.30 23.67
C GLN A 192 -4.15 13.22 22.86
N GLY A 193 -2.88 12.86 22.74
CA GLY A 193 -1.86 13.62 22.03
C GLY A 193 -1.29 12.93 20.78
N TYR A 194 -1.79 11.75 20.36
CA TYR A 194 -1.21 11.02 19.25
C TYR A 194 -2.25 10.53 18.24
N TRP A 195 -1.97 10.75 16.95
CA TRP A 195 -2.65 10.19 15.78
C TRP A 195 -1.63 9.43 14.94
N VAL A 196 -1.76 8.12 14.88
CA VAL A 196 -0.78 7.23 14.24
C VAL A 196 -1.27 6.83 12.86
N ASN A 197 -0.37 6.85 11.89
CA ASN A 197 -0.64 6.32 10.56
C ASN A 197 -0.68 4.78 10.63
N LEU A 198 -1.86 4.21 10.39
CA LEU A 198 -2.10 2.77 10.43
C LEU A 198 -1.16 2.00 9.47
N ASN A 199 -0.82 2.59 8.32
CA ASN A 199 0.07 1.97 7.33
C ASN A 199 1.54 1.88 7.81
N ARG A 200 1.87 2.50 8.94
CA ARG A 200 3.23 2.52 9.51
C ARG A 200 3.37 1.74 10.81
N ILE A 201 2.28 1.13 11.29
CA ILE A 201 2.32 0.24 12.45
C ILE A 201 2.80 -1.13 11.98
N THR A 202 3.82 -1.66 12.62
CA THR A 202 4.37 -2.99 12.34
C THR A 202 3.94 -4.03 13.36
N ALA A 203 3.63 -3.60 14.60
CA ALA A 203 3.16 -4.50 15.65
C ALA A 203 2.41 -3.75 16.75
N ILE A 204 1.63 -4.50 17.52
CA ILE A 204 1.07 -4.11 18.81
C ILE A 204 1.72 -4.94 19.91
N ASP A 205 2.31 -4.28 20.90
CA ASP A 205 2.80 -4.90 22.12
C ASP A 205 2.00 -4.34 23.31
N LYS A 206 1.05 -5.13 23.85
CA LYS A 206 0.11 -4.73 24.91
C LYS A 206 -0.63 -3.43 24.56
N ASP A 207 -0.22 -2.31 25.12
CA ASP A 207 -0.80 -0.97 24.94
C ASP A 207 0.16 0.00 24.25
N VAL A 208 0.96 -0.52 23.31
CA VAL A 208 1.95 0.25 22.55
C VAL A 208 1.89 -0.17 21.09
N PHE A 209 1.76 0.81 20.19
CA PHE A 209 2.04 0.61 18.77
C PHE A 209 3.55 0.68 18.53
N ILE A 210 4.08 -0.26 17.75
CA ILE A 210 5.44 -0.26 17.23
C ILE A 210 5.36 0.15 15.77
N LEU A 211 6.10 1.20 15.39
CA LEU A 211 6.09 1.72 14.02
C LEU A 211 7.28 1.19 13.20
N SER A 212 7.24 1.44 11.91
CA SER A 212 8.26 0.99 10.94
C SER A 212 9.68 1.56 11.21
N ASP A 213 9.77 2.67 11.94
CA ASP A 213 11.02 3.27 12.43
C ASP A 213 11.42 2.80 13.84
N CYS A 214 10.75 1.77 14.35
CA CYS A 214 10.88 1.27 15.72
C CYS A 214 10.39 2.24 16.82
N SER A 215 9.74 3.36 16.47
CA SER A 215 9.09 4.25 17.44
C SER A 215 7.99 3.51 18.19
N ARG A 216 7.88 3.78 19.51
CA ARG A 216 6.89 3.14 20.39
C ARG A 216 5.88 4.19 20.85
N ILE A 217 4.63 4.10 20.38
CA ILE A 217 3.57 5.06 20.68
C ILE A 217 2.56 4.45 21.65
N PRO A 218 2.34 5.06 22.83
CA PRO A 218 1.43 4.52 23.84
C PRO A 218 -0.04 4.62 23.39
N ILE A 219 -0.81 3.60 23.74
CA ILE A 219 -2.28 3.55 23.55
C ILE A 219 -2.91 3.84 24.92
N SER A 220 -3.72 4.90 25.00
CA SER A 220 -4.43 5.25 26.24
C SER A 220 -5.58 4.25 26.49
N ARG A 221 -5.98 4.10 27.78
CA ARG A 221 -7.10 3.23 28.15
C ARG A 221 -8.39 3.59 27.41
N THR A 222 -8.66 4.88 27.21
CA THR A 222 -9.86 5.39 26.53
C THR A 222 -9.86 5.12 25.03
N CYS A 223 -8.71 5.01 24.40
CA CYS A 223 -8.58 4.77 22.96
C CYS A 223 -8.30 3.30 22.62
N ARG A 224 -8.09 2.43 23.62
CA ARG A 224 -7.61 1.06 23.43
C ARG A 224 -8.48 0.24 22.48
N THR A 225 -9.79 0.22 22.71
CA THR A 225 -10.73 -0.60 21.93
C THR A 225 -10.72 -0.17 20.46
N GLU A 226 -10.88 1.13 20.21
CA GLU A 226 -10.88 1.66 18.84
C GLU A 226 -9.52 1.48 18.15
N ALA A 227 -8.42 1.81 18.83
CA ALA A 227 -7.09 1.69 18.27
C ALA A 227 -6.74 0.26 17.86
N ARG A 228 -7.12 -0.73 18.69
CA ARG A 228 -6.90 -2.14 18.38
C ARG A 228 -7.82 -2.64 17.25
N SER A 229 -9.12 -2.30 17.28
CA SER A 229 -10.06 -2.66 16.21
C SER A 229 -9.55 -2.17 14.86
N ARG A 230 -9.20 -0.89 14.76
CA ARG A 230 -8.68 -0.27 13.55
C ARG A 230 -7.38 -0.91 13.04
N PHE A 231 -6.52 -1.35 13.94
CA PHE A 231 -5.30 -2.07 13.58
C PHE A 231 -5.64 -3.45 13.01
N PHE A 232 -6.47 -4.25 13.71
CA PHE A 232 -6.83 -5.60 13.25
C PHE A 232 -7.63 -5.57 11.96
N GLU A 233 -8.57 -4.65 11.80
CA GLU A 233 -9.32 -4.43 10.56
C GLU A 233 -8.38 -4.14 9.37
N ARG A 234 -7.32 -3.33 9.61
CA ARG A 234 -6.37 -2.97 8.56
C ARG A 234 -5.50 -4.14 8.10
N TYR A 235 -5.20 -5.07 8.99
CA TYR A 235 -4.31 -6.21 8.71
C TYR A 235 -5.06 -7.54 8.59
N HIS A 236 -6.41 -7.51 8.57
CA HIS A 236 -7.27 -8.71 8.45
C HIS A 236 -6.94 -9.79 9.49
N LEU A 237 -6.61 -9.40 10.75
CA LEU A 237 -6.22 -10.26 11.87
C LEU A 237 -7.39 -10.46 12.86
#